data_9edd2cffa2ebab3a6bc2db5202f0727e
#
_entry.id   9edd2cffa2ebab3a6bc2db5202f0727e
#
_cell.length_a   1.000
_cell.length_b   1.000
_cell.length_c   1.000
_cell.angle_alpha   90.00
_cell.angle_beta   90.00
_cell.angle_gamma   90.00
#
_symmetry.space_group_name_H-M   'P 1'
#
loop_
_entity.id
_entity.type
_entity.pdbx_description
1 polymer ?
#
loop_
_entity_poly.entity_id
_entity_poly.type
_entity_poly.pdbx_seq_one_letter_code
_entity_poly.pdbx_strand_id
1 'polypeptide(L)'
;MHVDTWNNNAFIDDQQIQAEWNLKMRSDVAKKGRYRAPQRALLKSLGLSDEDIEKPFIAIANSYTNVVPGHVHLNSVANSVKTGIARSGGTSFEFNTIAICDGIAMGHEGMRYSLPSRELIADSVELMVEAHRFDGVVLISNCDKVTPGMLMAAARVNIPSIVVTGGPMLAGYYRGEKVGVNALWEAVGKVEAGLMTEEELKDLENRVCPSCGSCSGMYTANTMACICEAMGMSLTGCATSLAISGQKLRIAEKSGERIVDLVTRDLKPSDIMTLRAFENAIMVDMALGGSTNTVLHLPAIAHEIGVRIELELFDRIGRKIPHLCSMMPGGTYALEDLDNAGGVPAVMKQLRSFLNPDAMTITGKTIEENVANARVLDQDVIHTIEKPVHAEGGIAILRGNLAPRGAVVKTAAVSPKIMIHEGPARVFDSETNCMEAIKSRRIRHGDVVIIRYEGPKGGPGMPEMLEPTSTIAGMGMSESVVLITDGRFSGATRGPCIGHVSPEAASGGPIAVIRDGDRIRVDIPKRTVHVLLSEEEITSRLRSWKPPEKKVVRGYLSRYIQTVASADQGSILVP
;
A
#
# COMPACT_ATOMS: atom_id res chain seq x y z
N MET A 1 45.40 37.31 -33.12
CA MET A 1 44.48 38.38 -32.63
C MET A 1 43.22 37.76 -32.08
N HIS A 2 42.98 38.06 -30.81
CA HIS A 2 41.84 37.80 -29.97
C HIS A 2 41.49 36.35 -29.65
N VAL A 3 42.00 35.94 -28.53
CA VAL A 3 41.48 34.93 -27.62
C VAL A 3 40.47 35.64 -26.72
N ASP A 4 39.20 35.32 -26.75
CA ASP A 4 38.21 35.76 -25.78
C ASP A 4 37.82 34.59 -24.85
N THR A 5 38.38 34.64 -23.73
CA THR A 5 38.01 34.36 -22.33
C THR A 5 36.62 33.77 -22.10
N TRP A 6 36.60 32.49 -21.76
CA TRP A 6 35.52 31.86 -20.98
C TRP A 6 35.82 32.10 -19.49
N ASN A 7 35.17 33.07 -18.91
CA ASN A 7 35.13 33.26 -17.46
C ASN A 7 33.70 33.56 -17.06
N ASN A 8 33.01 32.56 -16.58
CA ASN A 8 31.87 32.71 -15.67
C ASN A 8 31.70 31.40 -14.88
N ASN A 9 32.66 31.13 -13.99
CA ASN A 9 32.41 30.37 -12.79
C ASN A 9 31.70 31.30 -11.82
N ALA A 10 30.39 31.23 -11.76
CA ALA A 10 29.65 31.71 -10.59
C ALA A 10 29.97 30.74 -9.44
N PHE A 11 31.09 31.00 -8.73
CA PHE A 11 31.28 30.48 -7.38
C PHE A 11 30.14 31.07 -6.55
N ILE A 12 29.20 30.23 -6.14
CA ILE A 12 28.26 30.59 -5.08
C ILE A 12 29.16 30.89 -3.88
N ASP A 13 29.05 32.11 -3.37
CA ASP A 13 29.86 32.61 -2.27
C ASP A 13 29.59 31.77 -1.03
N ASP A 14 30.62 31.16 -0.44
CA ASP A 14 30.51 30.37 0.81
C ASP A 14 29.81 31.15 1.94
N GLN A 15 29.87 32.49 1.90
CA GLN A 15 29.13 33.35 2.85
C GLN A 15 27.62 33.38 2.57
N GLN A 16 27.18 33.22 1.31
CA GLN A 16 25.77 33.08 1.00
C GLN A 16 25.21 31.71 1.45
N ILE A 17 25.98 30.64 1.30
CA ILE A 17 25.64 29.32 1.82
C ILE A 17 25.56 29.36 3.35
N GLN A 18 26.51 30.00 4.05
CA GLN A 18 26.46 30.13 5.52
C GLN A 18 25.34 31.04 6.04
N ALA A 19 24.91 32.03 5.27
CA ALA A 19 23.81 32.93 5.68
C ALA A 19 22.43 32.24 5.61
N GLU A 20 22.23 31.25 4.73
CA GLU A 20 20.98 30.48 4.62
C GLU A 20 20.79 29.46 5.77
N TRP A 21 21.86 29.05 6.46
CA TRP A 21 21.84 28.05 7.54
C TRP A 21 21.62 28.62 8.95
N ASN A 22 21.14 29.85 9.10
CA ASN A 22 20.78 30.43 10.40
C ASN A 22 19.48 29.83 11.00
N LEU A 23 18.90 28.80 10.38
CA LEU A 23 17.82 27.98 10.93
C LEU A 23 18.37 27.12 12.08
N LYS A 24 17.69 27.15 13.22
CA LYS A 24 17.98 26.26 14.36
C LYS A 24 17.58 24.85 13.99
N MET A 25 18.58 24.00 13.67
CA MET A 25 18.36 22.60 13.33
C MET A 25 17.99 21.75 14.55
N ARG A 26 17.17 20.71 14.37
CA ARG A 26 16.87 19.74 15.44
C ARG A 26 18.15 19.08 15.96
N SER A 27 19.06 18.73 15.05
CA SER A 27 20.35 18.08 15.35
C SER A 27 21.31 18.95 16.15
N ASP A 28 21.09 20.26 16.26
CA ASP A 28 21.94 21.18 17.03
C ASP A 28 22.07 20.76 18.50
N VAL A 29 21.02 20.17 19.08
CA VAL A 29 21.03 19.67 20.45
C VAL A 29 22.02 18.52 20.68
N ALA A 30 22.39 17.82 19.61
CA ALA A 30 23.35 16.71 19.63
C ALA A 30 24.79 17.12 19.23
N LYS A 31 24.97 18.26 18.53
CA LYS A 31 26.24 18.61 17.91
C LYS A 31 26.81 19.97 18.30
N LYS A 32 25.99 20.97 18.73
CA LYS A 32 26.47 22.33 19.03
C LYS A 32 26.86 22.55 20.49
N GLY A 33 27.89 23.37 20.68
CA GLY A 33 28.37 23.81 22.00
C GLY A 33 29.38 22.84 22.64
N ARG A 34 30.10 23.37 23.68
CA ARG A 34 31.19 22.64 24.32
C ARG A 34 30.75 21.36 25.05
N TYR A 35 29.53 21.33 25.57
CA TYR A 35 28.99 20.16 26.29
C TYR A 35 28.62 19.00 25.33
N ARG A 36 28.67 19.23 24.02
CA ARG A 36 28.48 18.19 22.96
C ARG A 36 29.82 17.68 22.38
N ALA A 37 30.96 18.05 22.98
CA ALA A 37 32.25 17.50 22.56
C ALA A 37 32.30 15.96 22.60
N PRO A 38 31.75 15.24 23.62
CA PRO A 38 31.68 13.77 23.58
C PRO A 38 30.90 13.22 22.39
N GLN A 39 29.75 13.80 22.08
CA GLN A 39 28.91 13.39 20.94
C GLN A 39 29.65 13.62 19.63
N ARG A 40 30.29 14.80 19.45
CA ARG A 40 31.09 15.06 18.24
C ARG A 40 32.28 14.10 18.11
N ALA A 41 32.90 13.69 19.22
CA ALA A 41 33.95 12.67 19.17
C ALA A 41 33.44 11.33 18.64
N LEU A 42 32.23 10.92 19.05
CA LEU A 42 31.58 9.72 18.54
C LEU A 42 31.21 9.88 17.04
N LEU A 43 30.69 11.04 16.62
CA LEU A 43 30.42 11.32 15.22
C LEU A 43 31.71 11.28 14.37
N LYS A 44 32.82 11.83 14.86
CA LYS A 44 34.14 11.76 14.21
C LYS A 44 34.65 10.32 14.10
N SER A 45 34.31 9.42 15.02
CA SER A 45 34.70 8.00 14.92
C SER A 45 33.96 7.27 13.78
N LEU A 46 32.88 7.86 13.25
CA LEU A 46 32.21 7.40 12.03
C LEU A 46 32.85 7.94 10.74
N GLY A 47 33.93 8.73 10.87
CA GLY A 47 34.63 9.34 9.72
C GLY A 47 34.12 10.73 9.35
N LEU A 48 33.25 11.35 10.13
CA LEU A 48 32.73 12.70 9.84
C LEU A 48 33.78 13.77 10.15
N SER A 49 33.93 14.74 9.25
CA SER A 49 34.70 15.96 9.48
C SER A 49 33.92 16.97 10.34
N ASP A 50 34.57 18.05 10.78
CA ASP A 50 33.88 19.15 11.44
C ASP A 50 32.86 19.81 10.51
N GLU A 51 33.16 19.94 9.22
CA GLU A 51 32.27 20.46 8.20
C GLU A 51 31.03 19.58 8.00
N ASP A 52 31.17 18.24 8.05
CA ASP A 52 30.03 17.32 7.95
C ASP A 52 29.12 17.42 9.17
N ILE A 53 29.68 17.69 10.36
CA ILE A 53 28.91 17.85 11.60
C ILE A 53 28.10 19.15 11.60
N GLU A 54 28.56 20.20 10.92
CA GLU A 54 27.81 21.46 10.81
C GLU A 54 26.59 21.36 9.88
N LYS A 55 26.58 20.44 8.92
CA LYS A 55 25.48 20.24 7.95
C LYS A 55 24.20 19.66 8.62
N PRO A 56 23.02 19.77 7.97
CA PRO A 56 21.83 19.06 8.40
C PRO A 56 22.03 17.54 8.42
N PHE A 57 21.53 16.89 9.47
CA PHE A 57 21.57 15.43 9.61
C PHE A 57 20.33 14.82 9.00
N ILE A 58 20.50 14.08 7.91
CA ILE A 58 19.41 13.44 7.17
C ILE A 58 19.43 11.93 7.41
N ALA A 59 18.35 11.42 8.00
CA ALA A 59 18.14 9.99 8.13
C ALA A 59 17.73 9.35 6.80
N ILE A 60 18.21 8.13 6.55
CA ILE A 60 17.73 7.26 5.48
C ILE A 60 17.24 5.98 6.14
N ALA A 61 15.91 5.84 6.27
CA ALA A 61 15.28 4.63 6.73
C ALA A 61 15.14 3.67 5.55
N ASN A 62 16.02 2.68 5.47
CA ASN A 62 16.09 1.74 4.36
C ASN A 62 15.46 0.39 4.76
N SER A 63 14.45 -0.07 4.04
CA SER A 63 13.84 -1.37 4.25
C SER A 63 14.49 -2.50 3.43
N TYR A 64 15.75 -2.34 3.06
CA TYR A 64 16.51 -3.37 2.35
C TYR A 64 16.49 -4.71 3.09
N THR A 65 16.32 -5.78 2.32
CA THR A 65 16.55 -7.16 2.75
C THR A 65 16.74 -8.04 1.52
N ASN A 66 17.48 -9.13 1.65
CA ASN A 66 17.69 -10.09 0.55
C ASN A 66 16.64 -11.20 0.48
N VAL A 67 15.68 -11.22 1.41
CA VAL A 67 14.58 -12.22 1.42
C VAL A 67 13.33 -11.73 0.68
N VAL A 68 13.22 -10.43 0.40
CA VAL A 68 12.04 -9.84 -0.25
C VAL A 68 12.40 -9.37 -1.66
N PRO A 69 11.83 -9.95 -2.73
CA PRO A 69 12.14 -9.58 -4.11
C PRO A 69 12.00 -8.08 -4.42
N GLY A 70 11.03 -7.42 -3.78
CA GLY A 70 10.81 -5.99 -3.89
C GLY A 70 11.87 -5.12 -3.19
N HIS A 71 12.75 -5.70 -2.37
CA HIS A 71 13.66 -4.96 -1.51
C HIS A 71 15.15 -5.21 -1.77
N VAL A 72 15.49 -6.26 -2.53
CA VAL A 72 16.90 -6.68 -2.72
C VAL A 72 17.77 -5.61 -3.39
N HIS A 73 17.20 -4.68 -4.14
CA HIS A 73 17.88 -3.61 -4.86
C HIS A 73 17.91 -2.26 -4.10
N LEU A 74 17.26 -2.15 -2.95
CA LEU A 74 17.06 -0.87 -2.25
C LEU A 74 18.38 -0.25 -1.76
N ASN A 75 19.44 -1.02 -1.56
CA ASN A 75 20.77 -0.46 -1.30
C ASN A 75 21.28 0.44 -2.45
N SER A 76 20.98 0.09 -3.71
CA SER A 76 21.33 0.94 -4.86
C SER A 76 20.51 2.24 -4.86
N VAL A 77 19.23 2.15 -4.47
CA VAL A 77 18.36 3.32 -4.29
C VAL A 77 18.90 4.22 -3.16
N ALA A 78 19.26 3.63 -2.00
CA ALA A 78 19.81 4.36 -0.86
C ALA A 78 21.14 5.07 -1.22
N ASN A 79 22.01 4.43 -2.00
CA ASN A 79 23.25 5.04 -2.45
C ASN A 79 23.00 6.26 -3.36
N SER A 80 22.00 6.20 -4.25
CA SER A 80 21.61 7.37 -5.06
C SER A 80 21.05 8.49 -4.19
N VAL A 81 20.24 8.18 -3.18
CA VAL A 81 19.74 9.16 -2.19
C VAL A 81 20.91 9.83 -1.46
N LYS A 82 21.90 9.07 -0.97
CA LYS A 82 23.12 9.61 -0.32
C LYS A 82 23.86 10.60 -1.22
N THR A 83 24.00 10.25 -2.50
CA THR A 83 24.64 11.14 -3.49
C THR A 83 23.90 12.48 -3.59
N GLY A 84 22.56 12.45 -3.67
CA GLY A 84 21.75 13.67 -3.72
C GLY A 84 21.87 14.51 -2.45
N ILE A 85 21.82 13.89 -1.27
CA ILE A 85 21.98 14.56 0.03
C ILE A 85 23.35 15.25 0.10
N ALA A 86 24.43 14.54 -0.25
CA ALA A 86 25.78 15.08 -0.19
C ALA A 86 25.97 16.27 -1.16
N ARG A 87 25.43 16.18 -2.38
CA ARG A 87 25.47 17.28 -3.37
C ARG A 87 24.73 18.53 -2.90
N SER A 88 23.71 18.37 -2.09
CA SER A 88 22.90 19.49 -1.55
C SER A 88 23.35 19.95 -0.18
N GLY A 89 24.52 19.53 0.29
CA GLY A 89 25.12 20.01 1.54
C GLY A 89 24.53 19.39 2.81
N GLY A 90 23.94 18.20 2.75
CA GLY A 90 23.49 17.43 3.91
C GLY A 90 24.47 16.32 4.29
N THR A 91 24.39 15.85 5.53
CA THR A 91 25.10 14.66 6.02
C THR A 91 24.09 13.54 6.25
N SER A 92 24.26 12.41 5.55
CA SER A 92 23.32 11.28 5.59
C SER A 92 23.73 10.21 6.57
N PHE A 93 22.72 9.63 7.26
CA PHE A 93 22.86 8.47 8.13
C PHE A 93 21.84 7.42 7.77
N GLU A 94 22.30 6.26 7.34
CA GLU A 94 21.42 5.15 6.98
C GLU A 94 21.21 4.19 8.16
N PHE A 95 19.97 3.76 8.34
CA PHE A 95 19.61 2.63 9.20
C PHE A 95 18.56 1.76 8.52
N ASN A 96 18.49 0.50 8.92
CA ASN A 96 17.53 -0.45 8.36
C ASN A 96 16.29 -0.60 9.24
N THR A 97 15.14 -0.78 8.59
CA THR A 97 13.94 -1.35 9.19
C THR A 97 13.57 -2.65 8.50
N ILE A 98 12.62 -3.39 9.08
CA ILE A 98 12.21 -4.69 8.56
C ILE A 98 11.34 -4.56 7.31
N ALA A 99 11.29 -5.64 6.51
CA ALA A 99 10.33 -5.83 5.44
C ALA A 99 9.86 -7.29 5.41
N ILE A 100 8.56 -7.51 5.19
CA ILE A 100 7.96 -8.82 4.99
C ILE A 100 7.40 -8.87 3.57
N CYS A 101 7.63 -9.99 2.87
CA CYS A 101 7.02 -10.26 1.58
C CYS A 101 5.70 -10.98 1.79
N ASP A 102 4.59 -10.31 1.50
CA ASP A 102 3.25 -10.89 1.60
C ASP A 102 3.11 -12.13 0.71
N GLY A 103 3.67 -12.08 -0.50
CA GLY A 103 3.64 -13.21 -1.43
C GLY A 103 4.35 -14.47 -0.89
N ILE A 104 5.51 -14.33 -0.25
CA ILE A 104 6.22 -15.46 0.36
C ILE A 104 5.52 -15.94 1.63
N ALA A 105 4.87 -15.03 2.37
CA ALA A 105 4.15 -15.36 3.60
C ALA A 105 2.72 -15.89 3.35
N MET A 106 2.22 -15.84 2.11
CA MET A 106 0.85 -16.23 1.75
C MET A 106 0.58 -17.72 1.98
N GLY A 107 -0.62 -18.06 2.48
CA GLY A 107 -1.07 -19.43 2.65
C GLY A 107 -0.49 -20.18 3.85
N HIS A 108 0.26 -19.51 4.73
CA HIS A 108 0.78 -20.13 5.96
C HIS A 108 0.84 -19.14 7.14
N GLU A 109 1.15 -19.62 8.33
CA GLU A 109 1.15 -18.84 9.58
C GLU A 109 2.04 -17.58 9.54
N GLY A 110 3.03 -17.50 8.66
CA GLY A 110 3.86 -16.31 8.45
C GLY A 110 3.07 -15.07 8.05
N MET A 111 1.94 -15.24 7.36
CA MET A 111 1.09 -14.13 6.91
C MET A 111 0.49 -13.32 8.07
N ARG A 112 0.36 -13.91 9.26
CA ARG A 112 -0.10 -13.24 10.49
C ARG A 112 0.83 -12.12 10.94
N TYR A 113 2.09 -12.11 10.50
CA TYR A 113 3.08 -11.10 10.85
C TYR A 113 3.16 -9.94 9.85
N SER A 114 2.50 -10.06 8.70
CA SER A 114 2.56 -9.05 7.64
C SER A 114 1.93 -7.73 8.08
N LEU A 115 0.62 -7.66 8.38
CA LEU A 115 -0.03 -6.41 8.78
C LEU A 115 0.57 -5.82 10.08
N PRO A 116 0.86 -6.61 11.12
CA PRO A 116 1.51 -6.09 12.33
C PRO A 116 2.88 -5.46 12.09
N SER A 117 3.62 -5.86 11.04
CA SER A 117 4.92 -5.26 10.70
C SER A 117 4.79 -3.78 10.32
N ARG A 118 3.63 -3.33 9.82
CA ARG A 118 3.34 -1.93 9.52
C ARG A 118 3.59 -1.02 10.74
N GLU A 119 3.06 -1.43 11.89
CA GLU A 119 3.21 -0.70 13.15
C GLU A 119 4.67 -0.70 13.62
N LEU A 120 5.32 -1.87 13.60
CA LEU A 120 6.71 -1.99 14.04
C LEU A 120 7.67 -1.17 13.15
N ILE A 121 7.39 -1.07 11.85
CA ILE A 121 8.15 -0.22 10.93
C ILE A 121 8.02 1.24 11.38
N ALA A 122 6.79 1.72 11.62
CA ALA A 122 6.55 3.08 12.10
C ALA A 122 7.27 3.36 13.42
N ASP A 123 7.15 2.46 14.40
CA ASP A 123 7.80 2.55 15.71
C ASP A 123 9.34 2.59 15.56
N SER A 124 9.92 1.71 14.74
CA SER A 124 11.37 1.65 14.57
C SER A 124 11.96 2.92 13.96
N VAL A 125 11.26 3.51 12.99
CA VAL A 125 11.69 4.78 12.36
C VAL A 125 11.56 5.94 13.34
N GLU A 126 10.44 6.02 14.07
CA GLU A 126 10.23 7.02 15.11
C GLU A 126 11.36 7.01 16.14
N LEU A 127 11.66 5.83 16.71
CA LEU A 127 12.71 5.69 17.73
C LEU A 127 14.07 6.16 17.22
N MET A 128 14.44 5.81 15.99
CA MET A 128 15.72 6.23 15.39
C MET A 128 15.76 7.73 15.15
N VAL A 129 14.69 8.29 14.59
CA VAL A 129 14.61 9.72 14.26
C VAL A 129 14.62 10.58 15.53
N GLU A 130 13.85 10.20 16.55
CA GLU A 130 13.74 10.95 17.78
C GLU A 130 15.00 10.86 18.66
N ALA A 131 15.58 9.65 18.80
CA ALA A 131 16.77 9.44 19.61
C ALA A 131 18.00 10.20 19.06
N HIS A 132 18.16 10.25 17.75
CA HIS A 132 19.32 10.88 17.11
C HIS A 132 19.06 12.32 16.63
N ARG A 133 17.83 12.80 16.79
CA ARG A 133 17.41 14.19 16.50
C ARG A 133 17.69 14.61 15.06
N PHE A 134 17.39 13.74 14.08
CA PHE A 134 17.56 14.05 12.65
C PHE A 134 16.72 15.26 12.23
N ASP A 135 17.22 16.02 11.28
CA ASP A 135 16.57 17.21 10.73
C ASP A 135 15.56 16.88 9.65
N GLY A 136 15.78 15.79 8.92
CA GLY A 136 14.88 15.25 7.90
C GLY A 136 15.07 13.76 7.71
N VAL A 137 14.12 13.10 7.01
CA VAL A 137 14.17 11.66 6.76
C VAL A 137 13.75 11.29 5.34
N VAL A 138 14.54 10.44 4.68
CA VAL A 138 14.18 9.74 3.44
C VAL A 138 13.75 8.32 3.81
N LEU A 139 12.55 7.95 3.38
CA LEU A 139 11.90 6.69 3.71
C LEU A 139 11.88 5.79 2.46
N ILE A 140 12.73 4.77 2.43
CA ILE A 140 12.88 3.88 1.27
C ILE A 140 12.06 2.61 1.51
N SER A 141 11.02 2.40 0.69
CA SER A 141 10.04 1.32 0.81
C SER A 141 9.72 0.67 -0.52
N ASN A 142 9.05 -0.48 -0.52
CA ASN A 142 8.50 -1.04 -1.77
C ASN A 142 7.32 -2.02 -1.58
N CYS A 143 7.25 -2.79 -0.49
CA CYS A 143 6.20 -3.80 -0.29
C CYS A 143 4.98 -3.30 0.47
N ASP A 144 3.95 -4.14 0.51
CA ASP A 144 2.56 -3.90 0.89
C ASP A 144 2.38 -3.16 2.21
N LYS A 145 3.11 -3.56 3.26
CA LYS A 145 2.98 -3.00 4.62
C LYS A 145 4.10 -2.01 4.93
N VAL A 146 5.18 -2.04 4.14
CA VAL A 146 6.35 -1.18 4.35
C VAL A 146 6.02 0.26 3.98
N THR A 147 5.43 0.49 2.78
CA THR A 147 5.07 1.85 2.35
C THR A 147 4.08 2.53 3.31
N PRO A 148 2.97 1.89 3.74
CA PRO A 148 2.11 2.52 4.74
C PRO A 148 2.78 2.70 6.10
N GLY A 149 3.62 1.76 6.56
CA GLY A 149 4.39 1.92 7.80
C GLY A 149 5.35 3.11 7.76
N MET A 150 6.01 3.33 6.62
CA MET A 150 6.87 4.51 6.40
C MET A 150 6.08 5.81 6.36
N LEU A 151 4.88 5.83 5.74
CA LEU A 151 4.00 7.00 5.75
C LEU A 151 3.46 7.30 7.15
N MET A 152 3.11 6.27 7.94
CA MET A 152 2.76 6.43 9.36
C MET A 152 3.92 7.03 10.15
N ALA A 153 5.15 6.56 9.95
CA ALA A 153 6.34 7.13 10.58
C ALA A 153 6.53 8.61 10.21
N ALA A 154 6.44 8.95 8.91
CA ALA A 154 6.53 10.35 8.46
C ALA A 154 5.49 11.23 9.14
N ALA A 155 4.24 10.78 9.20
CA ALA A 155 3.13 11.47 9.84
C ALA A 155 3.38 11.71 11.35
N ARG A 156 3.84 10.66 12.04
CA ARG A 156 4.07 10.65 13.49
C ARG A 156 5.24 11.55 13.91
N VAL A 157 6.40 11.42 13.24
CA VAL A 157 7.59 12.24 13.58
C VAL A 157 7.45 13.68 13.12
N ASN A 158 6.66 13.93 12.12
CA ASN A 158 6.33 15.24 11.54
C ASN A 158 7.53 16.18 11.36
N ILE A 159 8.61 15.64 10.81
CA ILE A 159 9.77 16.42 10.33
C ILE A 159 9.81 16.35 8.80
N PRO A 160 10.55 17.22 8.11
CA PRO A 160 10.74 17.13 6.67
C PRO A 160 11.01 15.69 6.23
N SER A 161 10.15 15.15 5.37
CA SER A 161 10.14 13.73 5.01
C SER A 161 9.82 13.54 3.54
N ILE A 162 10.46 12.55 2.91
CA ILE A 162 10.18 12.14 1.53
C ILE A 162 10.19 10.62 1.42
N VAL A 163 9.22 10.04 0.70
CA VAL A 163 9.16 8.61 0.42
C VAL A 163 9.77 8.31 -0.95
N VAL A 164 10.61 7.29 -1.01
CA VAL A 164 11.18 6.76 -2.26
C VAL A 164 10.81 5.29 -2.36
N THR A 165 9.91 4.96 -3.29
CA THR A 165 9.53 3.56 -3.53
C THR A 165 10.52 2.88 -4.45
N GLY A 166 10.81 1.60 -4.21
CA GLY A 166 11.77 0.84 -5.02
C GLY A 166 11.31 0.57 -6.45
N GLY A 167 10.01 0.65 -6.71
CA GLY A 167 9.41 0.44 -8.02
C GLY A 167 9.00 -1.00 -8.32
N PRO A 168 8.12 -1.20 -9.32
CA PRO A 168 7.63 -2.50 -9.73
C PRO A 168 8.66 -3.31 -10.51
N MET A 169 8.51 -4.65 -10.48
CA MET A 169 9.19 -5.56 -11.39
C MET A 169 8.58 -5.52 -12.80
N LEU A 170 9.30 -6.03 -13.79
CA LEU A 170 8.75 -6.32 -15.10
C LEU A 170 7.65 -7.38 -15.00
N ALA A 171 6.65 -7.32 -15.87
CA ALA A 171 5.72 -8.43 -16.06
C ALA A 171 6.43 -9.64 -16.70
N GLY A 172 6.01 -10.84 -16.31
CA GLY A 172 6.42 -12.06 -16.99
C GLY A 172 5.72 -12.22 -18.34
N TYR A 173 6.20 -13.17 -19.14
CA TYR A 173 5.58 -13.55 -20.39
C TYR A 173 5.39 -15.06 -20.44
N TYR A 174 4.16 -15.48 -20.72
CA TYR A 174 3.81 -16.88 -20.90
C TYR A 174 2.86 -17.06 -22.08
N ARG A 175 3.27 -17.87 -23.05
CA ARG A 175 2.48 -18.17 -24.29
C ARG A 175 2.04 -16.91 -25.06
N GLY A 176 2.89 -15.88 -25.07
CA GLY A 176 2.63 -14.63 -25.80
C GLY A 176 1.86 -13.57 -25.01
N GLU A 177 1.42 -13.88 -23.80
CA GLU A 177 0.69 -12.96 -22.94
C GLU A 177 1.55 -12.46 -21.77
N LYS A 178 1.31 -11.21 -21.34
CA LYS A 178 1.85 -10.69 -20.08
C LYS A 178 1.19 -11.38 -18.90
N VAL A 179 2.00 -11.79 -17.93
CA VAL A 179 1.53 -12.46 -16.72
C VAL A 179 2.16 -11.84 -15.47
N GLY A 180 1.39 -11.76 -14.40
CA GLY A 180 1.87 -11.42 -13.06
C GLY A 180 1.77 -12.63 -12.13
N VAL A 181 2.27 -12.52 -10.92
CA VAL A 181 2.28 -13.61 -9.92
C VAL A 181 0.87 -14.17 -9.63
N ASN A 182 -0.19 -13.37 -9.80
CA ASN A 182 -1.58 -13.84 -9.68
C ASN A 182 -1.91 -14.99 -10.64
N ALA A 183 -1.32 -14.98 -11.84
CA ALA A 183 -1.53 -16.06 -12.82
C ALA A 183 -1.02 -17.41 -12.30
N LEU A 184 0.07 -17.39 -11.51
CA LEU A 184 0.61 -18.61 -10.89
C LEU A 184 -0.33 -19.15 -9.80
N TRP A 185 -0.90 -18.27 -8.98
CA TRP A 185 -1.90 -18.68 -7.99
C TRP A 185 -3.15 -19.28 -8.62
N GLU A 186 -3.65 -18.68 -9.72
CA GLU A 186 -4.77 -19.24 -10.49
C GLU A 186 -4.39 -20.56 -11.18
N ALA A 187 -3.13 -20.69 -11.63
CA ALA A 187 -2.62 -21.90 -12.27
C ALA A 187 -2.65 -23.13 -11.32
N VAL A 188 -2.37 -22.92 -10.03
CA VAL A 188 -2.53 -23.98 -9.00
C VAL A 188 -3.98 -24.50 -9.02
N GLY A 189 -4.97 -23.61 -9.04
CA GLY A 189 -6.38 -24.00 -9.17
C GLY A 189 -6.71 -24.75 -10.46
N LYS A 190 -6.06 -24.38 -11.58
CA LYS A 190 -6.21 -25.11 -12.86
C LYS A 190 -5.63 -26.52 -12.81
N VAL A 191 -4.49 -26.70 -12.12
CA VAL A 191 -3.90 -28.03 -11.90
C VAL A 191 -4.84 -28.90 -11.06
N GLU A 192 -5.36 -28.38 -9.95
CA GLU A 192 -6.35 -29.07 -9.10
C GLU A 192 -7.63 -29.45 -9.86
N ALA A 193 -8.03 -28.63 -10.84
CA ALA A 193 -9.16 -28.91 -11.71
C ALA A 193 -8.85 -29.88 -12.85
N GLY A 194 -7.57 -30.22 -13.08
CA GLY A 194 -7.11 -31.04 -14.22
C GLY A 194 -7.09 -30.28 -15.56
N LEU A 195 -7.07 -28.95 -15.52
CA LEU A 195 -7.04 -28.08 -16.70
C LEU A 195 -5.63 -27.66 -17.11
N MET A 196 -4.63 -27.96 -16.29
CA MET A 196 -3.21 -27.65 -16.50
C MET A 196 -2.36 -28.77 -15.92
N THR A 197 -1.22 -29.06 -16.55
CA THR A 197 -0.27 -30.07 -16.05
C THR A 197 0.73 -29.44 -15.07
N GLU A 198 1.38 -30.29 -14.26
CA GLU A 198 2.49 -29.87 -13.37
C GLU A 198 3.68 -29.31 -14.16
N GLU A 199 3.96 -29.83 -15.36
CA GLU A 199 5.03 -29.34 -16.23
C GLU A 199 4.73 -27.91 -16.73
N GLU A 200 3.49 -27.64 -17.15
CA GLU A 200 3.05 -26.30 -17.55
C GLU A 200 3.09 -25.31 -16.36
N LEU A 201 2.71 -25.76 -15.17
CA LEU A 201 2.82 -24.96 -13.95
C LEU A 201 4.28 -24.60 -13.68
N LYS A 202 5.19 -25.56 -13.80
CA LYS A 202 6.64 -25.34 -13.61
C LYS A 202 7.23 -24.39 -14.65
N ASP A 203 6.80 -24.45 -15.90
CA ASP A 203 7.23 -23.52 -16.95
C ASP A 203 6.74 -22.09 -16.64
N LEU A 204 5.50 -21.92 -16.18
CA LEU A 204 4.96 -20.63 -15.75
C LEU A 204 5.73 -20.07 -14.54
N GLU A 205 6.04 -20.91 -13.53
CA GLU A 205 6.82 -20.54 -12.34
C GLU A 205 8.15 -19.86 -12.70
N ASN A 206 8.85 -20.38 -13.71
CA ASN A 206 10.14 -19.85 -14.17
C ASN A 206 10.04 -18.50 -14.90
N ARG A 207 8.83 -18.06 -15.32
CA ARG A 207 8.66 -16.90 -16.20
C ARG A 207 7.91 -15.72 -15.56
N VAL A 208 7.15 -15.97 -14.50
CA VAL A 208 6.16 -15.01 -14.00
C VAL A 208 6.78 -13.81 -13.25
N CYS A 209 7.97 -13.97 -12.67
CA CYS A 209 8.68 -12.93 -11.93
C CYS A 209 10.10 -12.74 -12.48
N PRO A 210 10.29 -12.01 -13.59
CA PRO A 210 11.57 -11.99 -14.32
C PRO A 210 12.62 -11.03 -13.73
N SER A 211 12.27 -10.17 -12.78
CA SER A 211 13.20 -9.18 -12.20
C SER A 211 12.89 -8.91 -10.73
N CYS A 212 13.79 -8.19 -10.05
CA CYS A 212 13.48 -7.60 -8.74
C CYS A 212 12.46 -6.47 -8.88
N GLY A 213 11.84 -6.09 -7.77
CA GLY A 213 10.81 -5.07 -7.68
C GLY A 213 9.58 -5.54 -6.91
N SER A 214 8.64 -4.66 -6.63
CA SER A 214 7.29 -5.03 -6.20
C SER A 214 6.56 -5.78 -7.31
N CYS A 215 5.43 -6.42 -7.01
CA CYS A 215 4.65 -7.16 -8.01
C CYS A 215 4.36 -6.31 -9.27
N SER A 216 4.23 -6.94 -10.46
CA SER A 216 4.00 -6.23 -11.73
C SER A 216 2.58 -5.68 -11.91
N GLY A 217 1.58 -6.17 -11.15
CA GLY A 217 0.17 -5.73 -11.25
C GLY A 217 -0.20 -4.64 -10.23
N MET A 218 -1.44 -4.12 -10.33
CA MET A 218 -2.02 -3.14 -9.40
C MET A 218 -2.52 -3.86 -8.13
N TYR A 219 -1.56 -4.41 -7.37
CA TYR A 219 -1.76 -4.99 -6.06
C TYR A 219 -1.40 -3.98 -4.97
N THR A 220 -1.39 -4.38 -3.71
CA THR A 220 -1.26 -3.43 -2.59
C THR A 220 0.03 -2.61 -2.64
N ALA A 221 1.19 -3.23 -2.93
CA ALA A 221 2.47 -2.53 -2.99
C ALA A 221 2.45 -1.35 -3.97
N ASN A 222 2.03 -1.60 -5.20
CA ASN A 222 1.98 -0.59 -6.26
C ASN A 222 0.85 0.42 -6.04
N THR A 223 -0.30 -0.03 -5.52
CA THR A 223 -1.37 0.89 -5.12
C THR A 223 -0.86 1.89 -4.08
N MET A 224 -0.18 1.40 -3.02
CA MET A 224 0.36 2.29 -1.99
C MET A 224 1.45 3.22 -2.53
N ALA A 225 2.26 2.77 -3.48
CA ALA A 225 3.23 3.63 -4.16
C ALA A 225 2.53 4.74 -4.97
N CYS A 226 1.50 4.40 -5.77
CA CYS A 226 0.75 5.37 -6.59
C CYS A 226 0.01 6.40 -5.74
N ILE A 227 -0.65 5.97 -4.65
CA ILE A 227 -1.36 6.90 -3.77
C ILE A 227 -0.41 7.74 -2.91
N CYS A 228 0.79 7.24 -2.58
CA CYS A 228 1.85 8.04 -1.95
C CYS A 228 2.28 9.21 -2.86
N GLU A 229 2.44 8.96 -4.16
CA GLU A 229 2.74 9.99 -5.16
C GLU A 229 1.56 10.97 -5.32
N ALA A 230 0.32 10.45 -5.42
CA ALA A 230 -0.89 11.25 -5.54
C ALA A 230 -1.16 12.13 -4.30
N MET A 231 -0.77 11.65 -3.11
CA MET A 231 -0.82 12.40 -1.86
C MET A 231 0.24 13.51 -1.80
N GLY A 232 1.28 13.43 -2.63
CA GLY A 232 2.36 14.40 -2.68
C GLY A 232 3.56 14.07 -1.79
N MET A 233 3.70 12.85 -1.27
CA MET A 233 4.80 12.43 -0.37
C MET A 233 5.99 11.82 -1.10
N SER A 234 5.94 11.65 -2.42
CA SER A 234 7.06 11.25 -3.27
C SER A 234 7.20 12.14 -4.51
N LEU A 235 8.36 12.10 -5.16
CA LEU A 235 8.56 12.81 -6.42
C LEU A 235 7.72 12.20 -7.54
N THR A 236 7.30 13.05 -8.47
CA THR A 236 6.54 12.69 -9.66
C THR A 236 7.25 11.59 -10.47
N GLY A 237 6.53 10.53 -10.83
CA GLY A 237 7.02 9.35 -11.54
C GLY A 237 7.75 8.34 -10.64
N CYS A 238 7.81 8.55 -9.34
CA CYS A 238 8.46 7.63 -8.42
C CYS A 238 7.71 6.30 -8.33
N ALA A 239 6.38 6.31 -8.33
CA ALA A 239 5.57 5.12 -8.08
C ALA A 239 5.70 4.07 -9.19
N THR A 240 5.66 4.49 -10.46
CA THR A 240 5.58 3.60 -11.62
C THR A 240 6.93 3.28 -12.24
N SER A 241 7.97 4.10 -12.00
CA SER A 241 9.31 3.83 -12.50
C SER A 241 9.81 2.46 -12.03
N LEU A 242 10.18 1.60 -13.01
CA LEU A 242 10.57 0.22 -12.76
C LEU A 242 11.80 0.11 -11.84
N ALA A 243 11.84 -0.92 -11.00
CA ALA A 243 12.93 -1.18 -10.06
C ALA A 243 14.32 -1.29 -10.73
N ILE A 244 14.37 -1.78 -11.96
CA ILE A 244 15.60 -1.96 -12.74
C ILE A 244 15.93 -0.76 -13.64
N SER A 245 15.10 0.29 -13.62
CA SER A 245 15.26 1.45 -14.49
C SER A 245 16.30 2.43 -13.96
N GLY A 246 17.15 2.96 -14.83
CA GLY A 246 18.02 4.09 -14.51
C GLY A 246 17.24 5.35 -14.10
N GLN A 247 15.98 5.49 -14.50
CA GLN A 247 15.09 6.56 -14.06
C GLN A 247 14.84 6.47 -12.54
N LYS A 248 14.65 5.26 -11.99
CA LYS A 248 14.49 5.02 -10.56
C LYS A 248 15.67 5.61 -9.76
N LEU A 249 16.88 5.37 -10.21
CA LEU A 249 18.09 5.88 -9.54
C LEU A 249 18.19 7.41 -9.63
N ARG A 250 17.82 8.01 -10.78
CA ARG A 250 17.78 9.48 -10.91
C ARG A 250 16.71 10.12 -10.01
N ILE A 251 15.53 9.48 -9.86
CA ILE A 251 14.49 9.95 -8.95
C ILE A 251 14.97 9.83 -7.48
N ALA A 252 15.66 8.76 -7.14
CA ALA A 252 16.24 8.56 -5.81
C ALA A 252 17.28 9.64 -5.48
N GLU A 253 18.19 9.94 -6.41
CA GLU A 253 19.17 11.01 -6.26
C GLU A 253 18.50 12.38 -6.06
N LYS A 254 17.51 12.71 -6.90
CA LYS A 254 16.73 13.95 -6.76
C LYS A 254 15.94 14.01 -5.45
N SER A 255 15.50 12.87 -4.93
CA SER A 255 14.85 12.81 -3.62
C SER A 255 15.83 13.15 -2.50
N GLY A 256 17.11 12.73 -2.65
CA GLY A 256 18.19 13.13 -1.75
C GLY A 256 18.51 14.62 -1.80
N GLU A 257 18.49 15.23 -2.99
CA GLU A 257 18.63 16.69 -3.14
C GLU A 257 17.44 17.41 -2.48
N ARG A 258 16.23 16.91 -2.73
CA ARG A 258 14.98 17.54 -2.28
C ARG A 258 14.82 17.52 -0.76
N ILE A 259 15.22 16.48 -0.05
CA ILE A 259 15.06 16.43 1.41
C ILE A 259 15.86 17.54 2.10
N VAL A 260 17.01 17.91 1.60
CA VAL A 260 17.81 19.01 2.15
C VAL A 260 17.09 20.36 1.96
N ASP A 261 16.46 20.59 0.80
CA ASP A 261 15.63 21.77 0.55
C ASP A 261 14.38 21.79 1.46
N LEU A 262 13.73 20.63 1.68
CA LEU A 262 12.59 20.53 2.60
C LEU A 262 12.98 20.91 4.03
N VAL A 263 14.17 20.50 4.50
CA VAL A 263 14.69 20.89 5.82
C VAL A 263 14.89 22.39 5.90
N THR A 264 15.47 22.99 4.86
CA THR A 264 15.70 24.45 4.80
C THR A 264 14.39 25.23 4.84
N ARG A 265 13.34 24.73 4.19
CA ARG A 265 12.00 25.34 4.14
C ARG A 265 11.11 24.98 5.32
N ASP A 266 11.54 24.06 6.15
CA ASP A 266 10.72 23.46 7.24
C ASP A 266 9.37 22.91 6.76
N LEU A 267 9.33 22.35 5.51
CA LEU A 267 8.12 21.75 4.92
C LEU A 267 7.94 20.33 5.45
N LYS A 268 6.86 20.10 6.19
CA LYS A 268 6.61 18.89 6.98
C LYS A 268 5.45 18.06 6.42
N PRO A 269 5.33 16.79 6.83
CA PRO A 269 4.17 15.96 6.50
C PRO A 269 2.83 16.60 6.84
N SER A 270 2.70 17.33 7.94
CA SER A 270 1.46 18.04 8.30
C SER A 270 1.03 19.12 7.31
N ASP A 271 1.97 19.68 6.54
CA ASP A 271 1.66 20.67 5.50
C ASP A 271 1.16 20.00 4.21
N ILE A 272 1.47 18.72 4.02
CA ILE A 272 1.20 17.93 2.81
C ILE A 272 0.05 16.96 3.04
N MET A 273 0.10 16.14 4.10
CA MET A 273 -0.86 15.07 4.40
C MET A 273 -2.16 15.62 5.01
N THR A 274 -2.76 16.57 4.31
CA THR A 274 -4.05 17.18 4.66
C THR A 274 -5.21 16.29 4.20
N LEU A 275 -6.44 16.54 4.68
CA LEU A 275 -7.63 15.85 4.18
C LEU A 275 -7.74 15.91 2.65
N ARG A 276 -7.40 17.04 2.03
CA ARG A 276 -7.41 17.22 0.57
C ARG A 276 -6.40 16.30 -0.14
N ALA A 277 -5.21 16.10 0.45
CA ALA A 277 -4.22 15.18 -0.08
C ALA A 277 -4.69 13.72 0.02
N PHE A 278 -5.33 13.34 1.12
CA PHE A 278 -5.96 12.03 1.26
C PHE A 278 -7.12 11.82 0.29
N GLU A 279 -7.95 12.84 0.05
CA GLU A 279 -9.00 12.77 -0.98
C GLU A 279 -8.39 12.54 -2.38
N ASN A 280 -7.32 13.25 -2.75
CA ASN A 280 -6.60 13.03 -4.00
C ASN A 280 -6.06 11.59 -4.10
N ALA A 281 -5.46 11.08 -3.03
CA ALA A 281 -4.98 9.70 -2.95
C ALA A 281 -6.10 8.68 -3.19
N ILE A 282 -7.26 8.86 -2.54
CA ILE A 282 -8.44 8.00 -2.72
C ILE A 282 -8.99 8.12 -4.17
N MET A 283 -9.03 9.31 -4.76
CA MET A 283 -9.48 9.50 -6.13
C MET A 283 -8.60 8.74 -7.13
N VAL A 284 -7.28 8.80 -6.96
CA VAL A 284 -6.34 8.05 -7.80
C VAL A 284 -6.47 6.55 -7.57
N ASP A 285 -6.64 6.09 -6.33
CA ASP A 285 -6.92 4.69 -6.00
C ASP A 285 -8.16 4.15 -6.74
N MET A 286 -9.26 4.92 -6.71
CA MET A 286 -10.50 4.59 -7.41
C MET A 286 -10.32 4.50 -8.92
N ALA A 287 -9.57 5.43 -9.51
CA ALA A 287 -9.31 5.48 -10.95
C ALA A 287 -8.38 4.37 -11.44
N LEU A 288 -7.44 3.93 -10.61
CA LEU A 288 -6.52 2.84 -10.93
C LEU A 288 -7.11 1.44 -10.70
N GLY A 289 -8.27 1.34 -10.03
CA GLY A 289 -8.79 0.06 -9.57
C GLY A 289 -7.83 -0.63 -8.58
N GLY A 290 -7.39 0.13 -7.57
CA GLY A 290 -6.35 -0.28 -6.64
C GLY A 290 -6.75 -1.40 -5.67
N SER A 291 -6.04 -1.51 -4.58
CA SER A 291 -6.21 -2.58 -3.59
C SER A 291 -7.18 -2.17 -2.47
N THR A 292 -8.05 -3.09 -2.06
CA THR A 292 -8.91 -2.93 -0.88
C THR A 292 -8.14 -2.67 0.42
N ASN A 293 -6.84 -2.98 0.46
CA ASN A 293 -5.98 -2.69 1.62
C ASN A 293 -5.81 -1.19 1.89
N THR A 294 -6.04 -0.32 0.90
CA THR A 294 -6.02 1.14 1.10
C THR A 294 -7.04 1.62 2.11
N VAL A 295 -8.19 0.92 2.18
CA VAL A 295 -9.26 1.19 3.16
C VAL A 295 -8.83 0.90 4.61
N LEU A 296 -7.75 0.13 4.82
CA LEU A 296 -7.07 -0.03 6.11
C LEU A 296 -5.92 0.97 6.26
N HIS A 297 -5.11 1.16 5.22
CA HIS A 297 -3.85 1.88 5.35
C HIS A 297 -4.03 3.40 5.39
N LEU A 298 -4.92 3.97 4.57
CA LEU A 298 -5.16 5.42 4.57
C LEU A 298 -5.74 5.92 5.90
N PRO A 299 -6.76 5.26 6.51
CA PRO A 299 -7.19 5.63 7.87
C PRO A 299 -6.08 5.54 8.92
N ALA A 300 -5.21 4.51 8.85
CA ALA A 300 -4.11 4.36 9.78
C ALA A 300 -3.07 5.50 9.64
N ILE A 301 -2.69 5.84 8.41
CA ILE A 301 -1.76 6.94 8.13
C ILE A 301 -2.38 8.28 8.56
N ALA A 302 -3.65 8.51 8.25
CA ALA A 302 -4.36 9.73 8.61
C ALA A 302 -4.50 9.90 10.14
N HIS A 303 -4.68 8.80 10.86
CA HIS A 303 -4.70 8.79 12.32
C HIS A 303 -3.42 9.38 12.93
N GLU A 304 -2.25 9.01 12.40
CA GLU A 304 -0.95 9.49 12.89
C GLU A 304 -0.74 11.00 12.72
N ILE A 305 -1.41 11.61 11.74
CA ILE A 305 -1.33 13.07 11.50
C ILE A 305 -2.56 13.81 12.05
N GLY A 306 -3.46 13.13 12.76
CA GLY A 306 -4.67 13.72 13.34
C GLY A 306 -5.79 14.01 12.34
N VAL A 307 -5.75 13.44 11.13
CA VAL A 307 -6.80 13.52 10.12
C VAL A 307 -7.75 12.33 10.26
N ARG A 308 -9.05 12.57 10.30
CA ARG A 308 -10.05 11.51 10.38
C ARG A 308 -10.55 11.11 8.99
N ILE A 309 -10.41 9.84 8.65
CA ILE A 309 -10.94 9.24 7.41
C ILE A 309 -11.86 8.08 7.78
N GLU A 310 -13.10 8.16 7.31
CA GLU A 310 -14.13 7.12 7.51
C GLU A 310 -14.43 6.41 6.20
N LEU A 311 -15.02 5.23 6.26
CA LEU A 311 -15.39 4.42 5.08
C LEU A 311 -16.34 5.17 4.14
N GLU A 312 -17.17 6.08 4.68
CA GLU A 312 -18.09 6.95 3.93
C GLU A 312 -17.36 7.83 2.92
N LEU A 313 -16.13 8.26 3.22
CA LEU A 313 -15.32 9.05 2.30
C LEU A 313 -14.95 8.22 1.06
N PHE A 314 -14.56 6.96 1.25
CA PHE A 314 -14.25 6.05 0.14
C PHE A 314 -15.49 5.77 -0.72
N ASP A 315 -16.67 5.52 -0.11
CA ASP A 315 -17.90 5.29 -0.87
C ASP A 315 -18.33 6.54 -1.66
N ARG A 316 -18.29 7.71 -1.03
CA ARG A 316 -18.63 8.98 -1.67
C ARG A 316 -17.73 9.30 -2.85
N ILE A 317 -16.43 9.10 -2.72
CA ILE A 317 -15.46 9.32 -3.80
C ILE A 317 -15.63 8.25 -4.87
N GLY A 318 -15.73 6.97 -4.49
CA GLY A 318 -15.84 5.85 -5.42
C GLY A 318 -17.06 5.92 -6.34
N ARG A 319 -18.18 6.52 -5.89
CA ARG A 319 -19.38 6.77 -6.72
C ARG A 319 -19.19 7.88 -7.77
N LYS A 320 -18.20 8.75 -7.58
CA LYS A 320 -17.99 9.92 -8.44
C LYS A 320 -16.82 9.77 -9.41
N ILE A 321 -15.79 9.06 -8.98
CA ILE A 321 -14.55 8.91 -9.74
C ILE A 321 -14.67 7.69 -10.63
N PRO A 322 -14.50 7.83 -11.97
CA PRO A 322 -14.54 6.70 -12.88
C PRO A 322 -13.27 5.84 -12.75
N HIS A 323 -13.40 4.54 -12.97
CA HIS A 323 -12.27 3.62 -13.12
C HIS A 323 -11.67 3.79 -14.52
N LEU A 324 -10.39 4.20 -14.60
CA LEU A 324 -9.74 4.60 -15.83
C LEU A 324 -8.70 3.61 -16.36
N CYS A 325 -8.17 2.70 -15.52
CA CYS A 325 -7.03 1.87 -15.89
C CYS A 325 -7.33 0.38 -15.67
N SER A 326 -7.42 -0.39 -16.77
CA SER A 326 -7.71 -1.83 -16.71
C SER A 326 -6.46 -2.65 -16.35
N MET A 327 -6.01 -2.53 -15.10
CA MET A 327 -4.78 -3.13 -14.60
C MET A 327 -4.97 -4.56 -14.09
N MET A 328 -3.93 -5.41 -14.20
CA MET A 328 -3.92 -6.71 -13.52
C MET A 328 -4.18 -6.56 -12.01
N PRO A 329 -5.00 -7.40 -11.38
CA PRO A 329 -5.55 -8.68 -11.83
C PRO A 329 -6.90 -8.58 -12.56
N GLY A 330 -7.60 -7.45 -12.50
CA GLY A 330 -8.91 -7.23 -13.14
C GLY A 330 -8.83 -7.07 -14.66
N GLY A 331 -7.74 -6.51 -15.14
CA GLY A 331 -7.42 -6.28 -16.53
C GLY A 331 -6.12 -6.95 -16.98
N THR A 332 -5.56 -6.48 -18.09
CA THR A 332 -4.40 -7.08 -18.76
C THR A 332 -3.11 -6.28 -18.64
N TYR A 333 -3.19 -5.00 -18.24
CA TYR A 333 -2.04 -4.12 -18.18
C TYR A 333 -1.25 -4.27 -16.89
N ALA A 334 0.09 -4.22 -17.00
CA ALA A 334 1.03 -4.20 -15.90
C ALA A 334 1.45 -2.76 -15.53
N LEU A 335 2.18 -2.59 -14.44
CA LEU A 335 2.70 -1.26 -14.03
C LEU A 335 3.65 -0.66 -15.05
N GLU A 336 4.42 -1.47 -15.80
CA GLU A 336 5.26 -1.00 -16.89
C GLU A 336 4.45 -0.32 -18.01
N ASP A 337 3.22 -0.82 -18.27
CA ASP A 337 2.32 -0.22 -19.25
C ASP A 337 1.82 1.13 -18.74
N LEU A 338 1.47 1.21 -17.46
CA LEU A 338 1.05 2.45 -16.83
C LEU A 338 2.18 3.49 -16.83
N ASP A 339 3.43 3.10 -16.54
CA ASP A 339 4.59 3.98 -16.61
C ASP A 339 4.77 4.54 -18.03
N ASN A 340 4.75 3.67 -19.03
CA ASN A 340 4.85 4.03 -20.44
C ASN A 340 3.70 4.92 -20.92
N ALA A 341 2.49 4.74 -20.37
CA ALA A 341 1.31 5.56 -20.68
C ALA A 341 1.34 6.96 -20.03
N GLY A 342 2.33 7.24 -19.17
CA GLY A 342 2.52 8.54 -18.50
C GLY A 342 2.40 8.49 -16.98
N GLY A 343 2.17 7.32 -16.40
CA GLY A 343 2.19 7.08 -14.97
C GLY A 343 1.09 7.77 -14.17
N VAL A 344 1.30 7.86 -12.86
CA VAL A 344 0.37 8.55 -11.94
C VAL A 344 0.06 9.99 -12.36
N PRO A 345 1.04 10.79 -12.82
CA PRO A 345 0.76 12.16 -13.25
C PRO A 345 -0.25 12.24 -14.41
N ALA A 346 -0.21 11.30 -15.35
CA ALA A 346 -1.13 11.25 -16.47
C ALA A 346 -2.56 10.88 -16.01
N VAL A 347 -2.69 9.93 -15.06
CA VAL A 347 -3.98 9.61 -14.43
C VAL A 347 -4.53 10.83 -13.69
N MET A 348 -3.70 11.51 -12.89
CA MET A 348 -4.09 12.72 -12.18
C MET A 348 -4.50 13.86 -13.15
N LYS A 349 -3.84 13.95 -14.30
CA LYS A 349 -4.20 14.90 -15.35
C LYS A 349 -5.61 14.63 -15.89
N GLN A 350 -5.98 13.36 -16.10
CA GLN A 350 -7.36 12.99 -16.48
C GLN A 350 -8.37 13.36 -15.39
N LEU A 351 -7.99 13.19 -14.12
CA LEU A 351 -8.84 13.48 -12.97
C LEU A 351 -8.85 14.95 -12.55
N ARG A 352 -8.20 15.86 -13.29
CA ARG A 352 -7.97 17.27 -12.89
C ARG A 352 -9.23 17.98 -12.38
N SER A 353 -10.39 17.74 -13.00
CA SER A 353 -11.66 18.37 -12.60
C SER A 353 -12.22 17.87 -11.26
N PHE A 354 -11.71 16.76 -10.74
CA PHE A 354 -12.15 16.16 -9.47
C PHE A 354 -11.16 16.42 -8.33
N LEU A 355 -9.86 16.54 -8.67
CA LEU A 355 -8.79 16.67 -7.68
C LEU A 355 -8.85 17.99 -6.92
N ASN A 356 -8.24 18.02 -5.74
CA ASN A 356 -7.90 19.23 -4.99
C ASN A 356 -6.56 19.77 -5.52
N PRO A 357 -6.58 20.74 -6.46
CA PRO A 357 -5.41 21.11 -7.24
C PRO A 357 -4.37 21.91 -6.45
N ASP A 358 -4.80 22.58 -5.40
CA ASP A 358 -3.99 23.43 -4.51
C ASP A 358 -3.29 22.66 -3.37
N ALA A 359 -3.48 21.34 -3.27
CA ALA A 359 -2.80 20.52 -2.28
C ALA A 359 -1.28 20.58 -2.50
N MET A 360 -0.54 20.92 -1.42
CA MET A 360 0.92 21.03 -1.43
C MET A 360 1.59 19.65 -1.51
N THR A 361 2.77 19.60 -2.10
CA THR A 361 3.57 18.36 -2.22
C THR A 361 5.01 18.59 -1.80
N ILE A 362 5.75 17.49 -1.61
CA ILE A 362 7.19 17.55 -1.29
C ILE A 362 8.03 18.22 -2.39
N THR A 363 7.49 18.42 -3.60
CA THR A 363 8.18 19.18 -4.64
C THR A 363 8.23 20.68 -4.34
N GLY A 364 7.53 21.14 -3.28
CA GLY A 364 7.33 22.57 -2.97
C GLY A 364 6.39 23.26 -3.97
N LYS A 365 5.65 22.48 -4.74
CA LYS A 365 4.63 22.90 -5.70
C LYS A 365 3.31 22.22 -5.37
N THR A 366 2.22 22.76 -5.90
CA THR A 366 0.90 22.16 -5.79
C THR A 366 0.73 20.96 -6.72
N ILE A 367 -0.33 20.19 -6.49
CA ILE A 367 -0.72 19.09 -7.40
C ILE A 367 -0.93 19.62 -8.83
N GLU A 368 -1.63 20.75 -8.99
CA GLU A 368 -1.88 21.36 -10.32
C GLU A 368 -0.58 21.64 -11.06
N GLU A 369 0.40 22.26 -10.39
CA GLU A 369 1.69 22.58 -10.99
C GLU A 369 2.49 21.33 -11.37
N ASN A 370 2.43 20.27 -10.55
CA ASN A 370 3.11 19.00 -10.81
C ASN A 370 2.55 18.25 -12.02
N VAL A 371 1.22 18.30 -12.22
CA VAL A 371 0.56 17.58 -13.32
C VAL A 371 0.35 18.45 -14.57
N ALA A 372 0.71 19.74 -14.54
CA ALA A 372 0.44 20.70 -15.62
C ALA A 372 0.92 20.17 -16.99
N ASN A 373 2.13 19.61 -17.04
CA ASN A 373 2.79 19.10 -18.25
C ASN A 373 2.60 17.59 -18.46
N ALA A 374 1.86 16.89 -17.59
CA ALA A 374 1.60 15.48 -17.75
C ALA A 374 0.76 15.20 -18.99
N ARG A 375 1.01 14.08 -19.65
CA ARG A 375 0.31 13.65 -20.86
C ARG A 375 -0.07 12.17 -20.76
N VAL A 376 -1.24 11.82 -21.24
CA VAL A 376 -1.58 10.43 -21.52
C VAL A 376 -0.96 10.08 -22.86
N LEU A 377 -0.03 9.12 -22.85
CA LEU A 377 0.69 8.66 -24.03
C LEU A 377 0.03 7.44 -24.67
N ASP A 378 -0.79 6.71 -23.91
CA ASP A 378 -1.56 5.56 -24.36
C ASP A 378 -2.96 5.56 -23.72
N GLN A 379 -4.00 5.75 -24.56
CA GLN A 379 -5.38 5.82 -24.11
C GLN A 379 -6.04 4.44 -23.93
N ASP A 380 -5.41 3.37 -24.37
CA ASP A 380 -5.87 2.01 -24.10
C ASP A 380 -5.51 1.60 -22.65
N VAL A 381 -4.44 2.17 -22.10
CA VAL A 381 -4.01 1.95 -20.71
C VAL A 381 -4.68 2.94 -19.76
N ILE A 382 -4.67 4.24 -20.11
CA ILE A 382 -5.28 5.32 -19.30
C ILE A 382 -6.45 5.90 -20.11
N HIS A 383 -7.65 5.42 -19.82
CA HIS A 383 -8.87 5.85 -20.48
C HIS A 383 -9.23 7.31 -20.14
N THR A 384 -10.05 7.94 -20.99
CA THR A 384 -10.59 9.27 -20.68
C THR A 384 -11.78 9.18 -19.72
N ILE A 385 -12.12 10.29 -19.06
CA ILE A 385 -13.29 10.35 -18.17
C ILE A 385 -14.61 10.18 -18.91
N GLU A 386 -14.65 10.49 -20.22
CA GLU A 386 -15.83 10.32 -21.08
C GLU A 386 -16.02 8.86 -21.53
N LYS A 387 -14.93 8.06 -21.54
CA LYS A 387 -14.95 6.63 -21.93
C LYS A 387 -14.17 5.79 -20.92
N PRO A 388 -14.61 5.75 -19.67
CA PRO A 388 -13.90 5.00 -18.63
C PRO A 388 -14.06 3.48 -18.81
N VAL A 389 -13.23 2.71 -18.13
CA VAL A 389 -13.40 1.25 -18.00
C VAL A 389 -14.72 0.94 -17.27
N HIS A 390 -14.97 1.65 -16.16
CA HIS A 390 -16.23 1.62 -15.42
C HIS A 390 -16.61 3.05 -14.99
N ALA A 391 -17.92 3.33 -14.93
CA ALA A 391 -18.44 4.64 -14.56
C ALA A 391 -18.16 5.03 -13.10
N GLU A 392 -18.03 4.04 -12.22
CA GLU A 392 -17.69 4.21 -10.81
C GLU A 392 -16.29 3.64 -10.52
N GLY A 393 -15.71 4.01 -9.39
CA GLY A 393 -14.38 3.61 -8.96
C GLY A 393 -14.19 2.10 -8.77
N GLY A 394 -12.94 1.67 -8.84
CA GLY A 394 -12.58 0.25 -8.76
C GLY A 394 -12.73 -0.40 -7.39
N ILE A 395 -13.16 0.35 -6.35
CA ILE A 395 -13.39 -0.14 -4.99
C ILE A 395 -14.76 0.33 -4.50
N ALA A 396 -15.47 -0.54 -3.78
CA ALA A 396 -16.77 -0.25 -3.19
C ALA A 396 -16.86 -0.63 -1.71
N ILE A 397 -17.52 0.22 -0.93
CA ILE A 397 -17.89 -0.08 0.46
C ILE A 397 -19.31 -0.63 0.48
N LEU A 398 -19.49 -1.80 1.12
CA LEU A 398 -20.77 -2.45 1.29
C LEU A 398 -21.24 -2.34 2.74
N ARG A 399 -22.56 -2.21 2.93
CA ARG A 399 -23.20 -2.19 4.25
C ARG A 399 -24.42 -3.09 4.29
N GLY A 400 -24.85 -3.48 5.46
CA GLY A 400 -26.04 -4.30 5.66
C GLY A 400 -26.03 -4.99 7.01
N ASN A 401 -27.02 -5.83 7.27
CA ASN A 401 -27.11 -6.54 8.54
C ASN A 401 -25.97 -7.55 8.75
N LEU A 402 -25.25 -7.95 7.68
CA LEU A 402 -24.05 -8.79 7.79
C LEU A 402 -22.79 -7.96 8.09
N ALA A 403 -22.73 -6.71 7.60
CA ALA A 403 -21.60 -5.80 7.78
C ALA A 403 -22.09 -4.39 8.18
N PRO A 404 -22.62 -4.22 9.41
CA PRO A 404 -23.25 -2.96 9.82
C PRO A 404 -22.26 -1.78 9.89
N ARG A 405 -20.98 -2.03 10.13
CA ARG A 405 -19.93 -1.01 10.12
C ARG A 405 -19.17 -0.94 8.80
N GLY A 406 -19.44 -1.85 7.87
CA GLY A 406 -18.91 -1.85 6.52
C GLY A 406 -18.11 -3.10 6.18
N ALA A 407 -17.93 -3.27 4.88
CA ALA A 407 -17.07 -4.24 4.22
C ALA A 407 -16.58 -3.62 2.90
N VAL A 408 -15.56 -4.20 2.28
CA VAL A 408 -14.96 -3.67 1.06
C VAL A 408 -14.87 -4.73 -0.03
N VAL A 409 -15.06 -4.31 -1.29
CA VAL A 409 -14.90 -5.17 -2.47
C VAL A 409 -14.13 -4.42 -3.57
N LYS A 410 -13.24 -5.12 -4.27
CA LYS A 410 -12.55 -4.62 -5.47
C LYS A 410 -13.44 -4.81 -6.69
N THR A 411 -14.28 -3.82 -7.00
CA THR A 411 -15.23 -3.86 -8.13
C THR A 411 -14.53 -3.97 -9.48
N ALA A 412 -13.34 -3.39 -9.62
CA ALA A 412 -12.51 -3.51 -10.83
C ALA A 412 -12.16 -4.95 -11.23
N ALA A 413 -12.30 -5.91 -10.31
CA ALA A 413 -12.00 -7.33 -10.55
C ALA A 413 -13.24 -8.23 -10.53
N VAL A 414 -14.45 -7.66 -10.49
CA VAL A 414 -15.74 -8.40 -10.46
C VAL A 414 -16.38 -8.38 -11.84
N SER A 415 -16.72 -9.58 -12.35
CA SER A 415 -17.48 -9.69 -13.60
C SER A 415 -18.88 -9.06 -13.46
N PRO A 416 -19.37 -8.33 -14.48
CA PRO A 416 -20.74 -7.80 -14.49
C PRO A 416 -21.83 -8.84 -14.22
N LYS A 417 -21.58 -10.11 -14.55
CA LYS A 417 -22.54 -11.22 -14.38
C LYS A 417 -22.84 -11.55 -12.91
N ILE A 418 -21.93 -11.21 -11.98
CA ILE A 418 -22.05 -11.56 -10.56
C ILE A 418 -22.03 -10.34 -9.63
N MET A 419 -22.30 -9.17 -10.16
CA MET A 419 -22.43 -7.94 -9.33
C MET A 419 -23.60 -8.00 -8.35
N ILE A 420 -24.63 -8.83 -8.65
CA ILE A 420 -25.74 -9.16 -7.76
C ILE A 420 -25.78 -10.67 -7.63
N HIS A 421 -25.73 -11.16 -6.40
CA HIS A 421 -25.76 -12.60 -6.13
C HIS A 421 -26.55 -12.90 -4.86
N GLU A 422 -27.25 -14.03 -4.89
CA GLU A 422 -27.94 -14.60 -3.73
C GLU A 422 -27.72 -16.11 -3.69
N GLY A 423 -27.16 -16.59 -2.58
CA GLY A 423 -26.82 -18.02 -2.46
C GLY A 423 -26.76 -18.51 -1.02
N PRO A 424 -26.68 -19.83 -0.81
CA PRO A 424 -26.52 -20.43 0.51
C PRO A 424 -25.10 -20.20 1.02
N ALA A 425 -24.97 -19.88 2.31
CA ALA A 425 -23.70 -19.76 3.00
C ALA A 425 -22.99 -21.13 3.12
N ARG A 426 -21.67 -21.12 2.95
CA ARG A 426 -20.73 -22.19 3.33
C ARG A 426 -19.73 -21.60 4.30
N VAL A 427 -19.82 -21.95 5.56
CA VAL A 427 -19.14 -21.24 6.66
C VAL A 427 -17.90 -22.00 7.12
N PHE A 428 -16.79 -21.30 7.22
CA PHE A 428 -15.49 -21.83 7.65
C PHE A 428 -14.87 -20.89 8.71
N ASP A 429 -14.37 -21.49 9.79
CA ASP A 429 -13.76 -20.76 10.91
C ASP A 429 -12.23 -20.52 10.72
N SER A 430 -11.72 -20.81 9.52
CA SER A 430 -10.35 -20.49 9.12
C SER A 430 -10.16 -20.62 7.61
N GLU A 431 -9.11 -19.97 7.07
CA GLU A 431 -8.66 -20.17 5.69
C GLU A 431 -8.35 -21.64 5.38
N THR A 432 -7.66 -22.33 6.29
CA THR A 432 -7.29 -23.75 6.14
C THR A 432 -8.51 -24.64 5.91
N ASN A 433 -9.56 -24.49 6.75
CA ASN A 433 -10.77 -25.29 6.62
C ASN A 433 -11.50 -25.00 5.29
N CYS A 434 -11.45 -23.74 4.84
CA CYS A 434 -12.00 -23.36 3.55
C CYS A 434 -11.21 -24.03 2.41
N MET A 435 -9.89 -24.01 2.45
CA MET A 435 -9.04 -24.65 1.42
C MET A 435 -9.27 -26.16 1.35
N GLU A 436 -9.43 -26.84 2.48
CA GLU A 436 -9.80 -28.27 2.52
C GLU A 436 -11.15 -28.52 1.84
N ALA A 437 -12.12 -27.63 2.03
CA ALA A 437 -13.41 -27.73 1.38
C ALA A 437 -13.35 -27.51 -0.12
N ILE A 438 -12.52 -26.55 -0.58
CA ILE A 438 -12.30 -26.28 -2.00
C ILE A 438 -11.62 -27.50 -2.67
N LYS A 439 -10.51 -28.02 -2.12
CA LYS A 439 -9.78 -29.19 -2.60
C LYS A 439 -10.66 -30.45 -2.64
N SER A 440 -11.54 -30.60 -1.64
CA SER A 440 -12.51 -31.70 -1.59
C SER A 440 -13.76 -31.49 -2.47
N ARG A 441 -13.79 -30.45 -3.30
CA ARG A 441 -14.90 -30.09 -4.21
C ARG A 441 -16.27 -29.95 -3.49
N ARG A 442 -16.24 -29.48 -2.23
CA ARG A 442 -17.47 -29.24 -1.44
C ARG A 442 -18.12 -27.89 -1.75
N ILE A 443 -17.38 -26.95 -2.37
CA ILE A 443 -17.91 -25.67 -2.85
C ILE A 443 -18.58 -25.89 -4.21
N ARG A 444 -19.76 -25.30 -4.38
CA ARG A 444 -20.59 -25.46 -5.59
C ARG A 444 -20.89 -24.10 -6.22
N HIS A 445 -21.23 -24.12 -7.50
CA HIS A 445 -21.77 -22.93 -8.17
C HIS A 445 -22.99 -22.41 -7.41
N GLY A 446 -23.05 -21.11 -7.15
CA GLY A 446 -24.10 -20.45 -6.41
C GLY A 446 -23.84 -20.30 -4.92
N ASP A 447 -22.82 -20.94 -4.37
CA ASP A 447 -22.49 -20.80 -2.94
C ASP A 447 -21.94 -19.42 -2.59
N VAL A 448 -22.17 -18.99 -1.35
CA VAL A 448 -21.50 -17.86 -0.69
C VAL A 448 -20.58 -18.41 0.39
N VAL A 449 -19.28 -18.39 0.10
CA VAL A 449 -18.24 -18.87 1.02
C VAL A 449 -17.97 -17.80 2.08
N ILE A 450 -18.10 -18.15 3.35
CA ILE A 450 -17.83 -17.28 4.49
C ILE A 450 -16.63 -17.82 5.26
N ILE A 451 -15.55 -17.01 5.32
CA ILE A 451 -14.36 -17.31 6.12
C ILE A 451 -14.32 -16.29 7.28
N ARG A 452 -14.44 -16.76 8.50
CA ARG A 452 -14.51 -15.90 9.69
C ARG A 452 -13.44 -16.23 10.70
N TYR A 453 -13.29 -15.35 11.70
CA TYR A 453 -12.20 -15.39 12.70
C TYR A 453 -10.80 -15.21 12.07
N GLU A 454 -10.73 -14.46 10.97
CA GLU A 454 -9.50 -14.00 10.33
C GLU A 454 -9.35 -12.47 10.36
N GLY A 455 -10.20 -11.79 11.17
CA GLY A 455 -10.11 -10.36 11.45
C GLY A 455 -8.93 -9.97 12.35
N PRO A 456 -8.78 -8.68 12.68
CA PRO A 456 -7.63 -8.15 13.44
C PRO A 456 -7.37 -8.87 14.77
N LYS A 457 -8.42 -9.22 15.50
CA LYS A 457 -8.35 -9.90 16.80
C LYS A 457 -8.54 -11.41 16.69
N GLY A 458 -9.49 -11.85 15.88
CA GLY A 458 -9.86 -13.26 15.73
C GLY A 458 -8.83 -14.09 14.98
N GLY A 459 -8.30 -13.54 13.91
CA GLY A 459 -7.15 -14.05 13.18
C GLY A 459 -5.93 -13.20 13.48
N PRO A 460 -5.20 -13.45 14.59
CA PRO A 460 -4.15 -12.54 15.03
C PRO A 460 -3.26 -12.05 13.89
N GLY A 461 -3.20 -10.72 13.70
CA GLY A 461 -2.49 -10.12 12.57
C GLY A 461 -3.31 -9.99 11.29
N MET A 462 -4.59 -10.37 11.27
CA MET A 462 -5.49 -10.22 10.11
C MET A 462 -4.85 -10.72 8.81
N PRO A 463 -4.55 -12.03 8.69
CA PRO A 463 -3.82 -12.58 7.54
C PRO A 463 -4.53 -12.25 6.23
N GLU A 464 -3.75 -12.00 5.19
CA GLU A 464 -4.25 -11.74 3.84
C GLU A 464 -4.42 -13.06 3.10
N MET A 465 -5.61 -13.31 2.56
CA MET A 465 -5.94 -14.55 1.87
C MET A 465 -5.92 -14.36 0.36
N LEU A 466 -5.26 -15.26 -0.35
CA LEU A 466 -5.25 -15.33 -1.81
C LEU A 466 -5.55 -16.74 -2.31
N GLU A 467 -5.12 -17.78 -1.60
CA GLU A 467 -5.30 -19.17 -2.04
C GLU A 467 -6.78 -19.53 -2.29
N PRO A 468 -7.73 -19.26 -1.37
CA PRO A 468 -9.13 -19.61 -1.61
C PRO A 468 -9.71 -18.90 -2.82
N THR A 469 -9.41 -17.61 -3.00
CA THR A 469 -9.94 -16.79 -4.09
C THR A 469 -9.38 -17.20 -5.44
N SER A 470 -8.05 -17.41 -5.50
CA SER A 470 -7.38 -17.79 -6.75
C SER A 470 -7.67 -19.23 -7.15
N THR A 471 -7.78 -20.16 -6.20
CA THR A 471 -8.16 -21.55 -6.50
C THR A 471 -9.58 -21.61 -7.06
N ILE A 472 -10.55 -20.92 -6.47
CA ILE A 472 -11.92 -20.81 -6.98
C ILE A 472 -11.93 -20.19 -8.39
N ALA A 473 -11.12 -19.14 -8.62
CA ALA A 473 -11.00 -18.53 -9.95
C ALA A 473 -10.35 -19.49 -10.95
N GLY A 474 -9.28 -20.20 -10.58
CA GLY A 474 -8.61 -21.21 -11.40
C GLY A 474 -9.54 -22.39 -11.78
N MET A 475 -10.45 -22.77 -10.89
CA MET A 475 -11.47 -23.78 -11.13
C MET A 475 -12.65 -23.27 -12.01
N GLY A 476 -12.63 -22.02 -12.47
CA GLY A 476 -13.67 -21.44 -13.33
C GLY A 476 -14.94 -20.99 -12.61
N MET A 477 -14.90 -20.79 -11.28
CA MET A 477 -16.08 -20.47 -10.47
C MET A 477 -16.16 -18.97 -10.07
N SER A 478 -15.28 -18.10 -10.57
CA SER A 478 -15.25 -16.68 -10.22
C SER A 478 -16.50 -15.86 -10.59
N GLU A 479 -17.33 -16.39 -11.50
CA GLU A 479 -18.60 -15.79 -11.93
C GLU A 479 -19.83 -16.41 -11.24
N SER A 480 -19.64 -17.30 -10.26
CA SER A 480 -20.75 -18.05 -9.65
C SER A 480 -20.61 -18.27 -8.14
N VAL A 481 -19.47 -17.95 -7.55
CA VAL A 481 -19.20 -18.08 -6.11
C VAL A 481 -18.77 -16.72 -5.56
N VAL A 482 -19.36 -16.33 -4.44
CA VAL A 482 -18.99 -15.12 -3.67
C VAL A 482 -18.19 -15.54 -2.45
N LEU A 483 -17.12 -14.79 -2.12
CA LEU A 483 -16.36 -14.98 -0.90
C LEU A 483 -16.54 -13.78 0.03
N ILE A 484 -16.77 -14.03 1.32
CA ILE A 484 -16.95 -13.01 2.36
C ILE A 484 -16.07 -13.34 3.55
N THR A 485 -15.38 -12.35 4.13
CA THR A 485 -14.52 -12.55 5.29
C THR A 485 -14.45 -11.31 6.20
N ASP A 486 -14.25 -11.53 7.49
CA ASP A 486 -13.84 -10.50 8.44
C ASP A 486 -12.32 -10.23 8.41
N GLY A 487 -11.57 -11.09 7.71
CA GLY A 487 -10.17 -10.90 7.36
C GLY A 487 -9.98 -10.04 6.11
N ARG A 488 -8.87 -10.28 5.37
CA ARG A 488 -8.51 -9.56 4.14
C ARG A 488 -8.38 -10.51 2.97
N PHE A 489 -8.75 -10.03 1.79
CA PHE A 489 -8.33 -10.64 0.54
C PHE A 489 -7.22 -9.83 -0.12
N SER A 490 -6.31 -10.52 -0.80
CA SER A 490 -5.19 -9.92 -1.51
C SER A 490 -5.65 -8.93 -2.59
N GLY A 491 -4.87 -7.86 -2.82
CA GLY A 491 -5.05 -6.99 -3.97
C GLY A 491 -4.96 -7.69 -5.33
N ALA A 492 -4.39 -8.91 -5.36
CA ALA A 492 -4.29 -9.77 -6.54
C ALA A 492 -5.53 -10.65 -6.78
N THR A 493 -6.56 -10.54 -5.94
CA THR A 493 -7.81 -11.32 -6.01
C THR A 493 -8.68 -10.93 -7.19
N ARG A 494 -9.32 -11.93 -7.82
CA ARG A 494 -10.37 -11.79 -8.86
C ARG A 494 -11.70 -12.35 -8.35
N GLY A 495 -12.80 -11.77 -8.84
CA GLY A 495 -14.16 -12.16 -8.48
C GLY A 495 -14.74 -11.37 -7.29
N PRO A 496 -15.98 -11.66 -6.89
CA PRO A 496 -16.70 -10.94 -5.82
C PRO A 496 -16.19 -11.37 -4.44
N CYS A 497 -15.05 -10.82 -4.03
CA CYS A 497 -14.38 -11.09 -2.77
C CYS A 497 -14.54 -9.89 -1.84
N ILE A 498 -15.37 -10.05 -0.80
CA ILE A 498 -15.78 -9.03 0.14
C ILE A 498 -15.02 -9.24 1.45
N GLY A 499 -14.10 -8.33 1.76
CA GLY A 499 -13.27 -8.38 2.95
C GLY A 499 -13.62 -7.32 3.98
N HIS A 500 -12.89 -7.33 5.11
CA HIS A 500 -12.99 -6.35 6.19
C HIS A 500 -14.38 -6.25 6.81
N VAL A 501 -15.18 -7.33 6.78
CA VAL A 501 -16.52 -7.32 7.40
C VAL A 501 -16.41 -6.87 8.84
N SER A 502 -17.09 -5.76 9.15
CA SER A 502 -17.02 -5.14 10.47
C SER A 502 -18.42 -4.98 11.07
N PRO A 503 -18.59 -5.30 12.38
CA PRO A 503 -17.60 -5.88 13.31
C PRO A 503 -17.18 -7.31 12.94
N GLU A 504 -15.92 -7.68 13.25
CA GLU A 504 -15.41 -9.03 13.02
C GLU A 504 -16.11 -10.09 13.91
N ALA A 505 -16.04 -11.36 13.53
CA ALA A 505 -16.65 -12.46 14.27
C ALA A 505 -16.15 -12.56 15.72
N ALA A 506 -14.86 -12.40 15.96
CA ALA A 506 -14.27 -12.47 17.30
C ALA A 506 -14.75 -11.34 18.24
N SER A 507 -15.25 -10.26 17.67
CA SER A 507 -15.86 -9.13 18.40
C SER A 507 -17.40 -9.23 18.51
N GLY A 508 -17.98 -10.38 18.15
CA GLY A 508 -19.44 -10.58 18.18
C GLY A 508 -20.19 -9.90 17.04
N GLY A 509 -19.54 -9.67 15.90
CA GLY A 509 -20.21 -9.19 14.69
C GLY A 509 -21.21 -10.23 14.14
N PRO A 510 -22.20 -9.80 13.33
CA PRO A 510 -23.23 -10.71 12.78
C PRO A 510 -22.66 -11.89 12.00
N ILE A 511 -21.50 -11.74 11.37
CA ILE A 511 -20.80 -12.83 10.65
C ILE A 511 -20.47 -14.02 11.56
N ALA A 512 -20.33 -13.82 12.88
CA ALA A 512 -20.06 -14.87 13.86
C ALA A 512 -21.17 -15.91 13.98
N VAL A 513 -22.41 -15.54 13.67
CA VAL A 513 -23.60 -16.35 13.91
C VAL A 513 -24.24 -16.91 12.65
N ILE A 514 -23.62 -16.68 11.48
CA ILE A 514 -24.04 -17.28 10.22
C ILE A 514 -23.81 -18.79 10.27
N ARG A 515 -24.74 -19.54 9.71
CA ARG A 515 -24.72 -21.02 9.63
C ARG A 515 -24.74 -21.48 8.18
N ASP A 516 -24.23 -22.69 7.95
CA ASP A 516 -24.37 -23.34 6.64
C ASP A 516 -25.84 -23.35 6.18
N GLY A 517 -26.05 -22.95 4.92
CA GLY A 517 -27.37 -22.86 4.32
C GLY A 517 -28.12 -21.54 4.54
N ASP A 518 -27.70 -20.66 5.45
CA ASP A 518 -28.29 -19.32 5.57
C ASP A 518 -28.17 -18.59 4.21
N ARG A 519 -29.26 -17.93 3.80
CA ARG A 519 -29.24 -17.20 2.50
C ARG A 519 -28.56 -15.87 2.66
N ILE A 520 -27.55 -15.61 1.81
CA ILE A 520 -26.82 -14.35 1.76
C ILE A 520 -27.11 -13.66 0.43
N ARG A 521 -27.45 -12.38 0.48
CA ARG A 521 -27.61 -11.53 -0.70
C ARG A 521 -26.55 -10.46 -0.72
N VAL A 522 -25.82 -10.38 -1.84
CA VAL A 522 -24.86 -9.32 -2.17
C VAL A 522 -25.40 -8.54 -3.35
N ASP A 523 -25.44 -7.21 -3.23
CA ASP A 523 -25.83 -6.30 -4.30
C ASP A 523 -24.79 -5.16 -4.35
N ILE A 524 -23.73 -5.39 -5.15
CA ILE A 524 -22.60 -4.46 -5.24
C ILE A 524 -23.04 -3.10 -5.78
N PRO A 525 -23.86 -2.99 -6.84
CA PRO A 525 -24.39 -1.71 -7.31
C PRO A 525 -25.13 -0.92 -6.22
N LYS A 526 -25.91 -1.59 -5.38
CA LYS A 526 -26.61 -0.95 -4.25
C LYS A 526 -25.74 -0.78 -3.01
N ARG A 527 -24.50 -1.26 -3.02
CA ARG A 527 -23.59 -1.21 -1.87
C ARG A 527 -24.12 -1.95 -0.65
N THR A 528 -24.76 -3.12 -0.85
CA THR A 528 -25.38 -3.86 0.26
C THR A 528 -24.91 -5.31 0.33
N VAL A 529 -24.85 -5.81 1.60
CA VAL A 529 -24.60 -7.21 1.92
C VAL A 529 -25.47 -7.63 3.10
N HIS A 530 -26.34 -8.62 2.88
CA HIS A 530 -27.32 -9.05 3.87
C HIS A 530 -27.36 -10.56 4.02
N VAL A 531 -27.53 -11.02 5.26
CA VAL A 531 -28.12 -12.33 5.52
C VAL A 531 -29.64 -12.18 5.53
N LEU A 532 -30.34 -13.10 4.88
CA LEU A 532 -31.81 -13.07 4.76
C LEU A 532 -32.45 -13.76 5.98
N LEU A 533 -32.12 -13.24 7.16
CA LEU A 533 -32.70 -13.60 8.46
C LEU A 533 -33.37 -12.35 9.04
N SER A 534 -34.35 -12.57 9.92
CA SER A 534 -34.93 -11.46 10.66
C SER A 534 -33.94 -10.90 11.70
N GLU A 535 -34.12 -9.65 12.11
CA GLU A 535 -33.30 -9.04 13.16
C GLU A 535 -33.42 -9.76 14.49
N GLU A 536 -34.60 -10.30 14.78
CA GLU A 536 -34.88 -11.12 15.99
C GLU A 536 -34.05 -12.40 15.98
N GLU A 537 -33.99 -13.09 14.83
CA GLU A 537 -33.20 -14.32 14.69
C GLU A 537 -31.70 -14.03 14.85
N ILE A 538 -31.17 -12.99 14.18
CA ILE A 538 -29.76 -12.56 14.31
C ILE A 538 -29.46 -12.25 15.79
N THR A 539 -30.33 -11.46 16.44
CA THR A 539 -30.17 -11.07 17.85
C THR A 539 -30.23 -12.30 18.77
N SER A 540 -31.16 -13.24 18.52
CA SER A 540 -31.27 -14.49 19.27
C SER A 540 -30.00 -15.33 19.16
N ARG A 541 -29.45 -15.47 17.95
CA ARG A 541 -28.19 -16.19 17.71
C ARG A 541 -27.01 -15.51 18.39
N LEU A 542 -26.92 -14.17 18.34
CA LEU A 542 -25.89 -13.39 19.02
C LEU A 542 -25.93 -13.52 20.54
N ARG A 543 -27.11 -13.58 21.14
CA ARG A 543 -27.27 -13.81 22.61
C ARG A 543 -26.73 -15.17 23.05
N SER A 544 -26.84 -16.18 22.21
CA SER A 544 -26.35 -17.54 22.49
C SER A 544 -24.89 -17.76 22.07
N TRP A 545 -24.32 -16.81 21.29
CA TRP A 545 -22.95 -16.90 20.81
C TRP A 545 -21.95 -16.73 21.96
N LYS A 546 -20.89 -17.51 21.90
CA LYS A 546 -19.73 -17.37 22.78
C LYS A 546 -18.49 -17.22 21.93
N PRO A 547 -17.56 -16.33 22.31
CA PRO A 547 -16.29 -16.23 21.59
C PRO A 547 -15.60 -17.59 21.62
N PRO A 548 -15.01 -18.03 20.50
CA PRO A 548 -14.20 -19.24 20.48
C PRO A 548 -13.02 -19.10 21.45
N GLU A 549 -12.46 -20.23 21.87
CA GLU A 549 -11.21 -20.21 22.62
C GLU A 549 -10.16 -19.40 21.87
N LYS A 550 -9.50 -18.48 22.59
CA LYS A 550 -8.49 -17.63 21.96
C LYS A 550 -7.36 -18.49 21.43
N LYS A 551 -7.01 -18.33 20.16
CA LYS A 551 -5.77 -18.88 19.61
C LYS A 551 -4.62 -18.44 20.51
N VAL A 552 -3.88 -19.39 21.06
CA VAL A 552 -2.73 -19.09 21.90
C VAL A 552 -1.63 -18.52 21.02
N VAL A 553 -1.36 -17.23 21.17
CA VAL A 553 -0.28 -16.53 20.48
C VAL A 553 0.75 -16.02 21.47
N ARG A 554 2.02 -16.00 21.07
CA ARG A 554 3.14 -15.55 21.88
C ARG A 554 3.87 -14.40 21.19
N GLY A 555 4.74 -13.74 21.92
CA GLY A 555 5.61 -12.71 21.38
C GLY A 555 4.84 -11.47 20.88
N TYR A 556 5.17 -11.02 19.67
CA TYR A 556 4.63 -9.78 19.11
C TYR A 556 3.10 -9.82 18.93
N LEU A 557 2.59 -10.91 18.37
CA LEU A 557 1.15 -11.05 18.12
C LEU A 557 0.31 -11.00 19.40
N SER A 558 0.82 -11.51 20.54
CA SER A 558 0.08 -11.45 21.81
C SER A 558 -0.10 -10.00 22.33
N ARG A 559 0.82 -9.10 22.02
CA ARG A 559 0.70 -7.67 22.30
C ARG A 559 -0.22 -6.99 21.31
N TYR A 560 -0.06 -7.31 20.03
CA TYR A 560 -0.85 -6.74 18.94
C TYR A 560 -2.36 -6.93 19.15
N ILE A 561 -2.83 -8.14 19.44
CA ILE A 561 -4.26 -8.42 19.62
C ILE A 561 -4.91 -7.70 20.80
N GLN A 562 -4.12 -7.24 21.77
CA GLN A 562 -4.62 -6.51 22.94
C GLN A 562 -4.97 -5.06 22.60
N THR A 563 -4.27 -4.48 21.64
CA THR A 563 -4.33 -3.05 21.33
C THR A 563 -4.92 -2.77 19.95
N VAL A 564 -5.00 -3.78 19.05
CA VAL A 564 -5.49 -3.55 17.69
C VAL A 564 -6.97 -3.17 17.66
N ALA A 565 -7.26 -2.10 16.94
CA ALA A 565 -8.62 -1.65 16.63
C ALA A 565 -9.25 -2.49 15.49
N SER A 566 -10.53 -2.27 15.25
CA SER A 566 -11.27 -2.92 14.18
C SER A 566 -10.81 -2.51 12.79
N ALA A 567 -11.13 -3.34 11.78
CA ALA A 567 -10.76 -3.10 10.38
C ALA A 567 -11.36 -1.79 9.82
N ASP A 568 -12.59 -1.44 10.17
CA ASP A 568 -13.22 -0.17 9.78
C ASP A 568 -12.54 1.08 10.36
N GLN A 569 -11.61 0.89 11.31
CA GLN A 569 -10.77 1.93 11.91
C GLN A 569 -9.30 1.84 11.46
N GLY A 570 -9.01 1.07 10.40
CA GLY A 570 -7.66 0.92 9.87
C GLY A 570 -6.78 -0.10 10.61
N SER A 571 -7.33 -0.89 11.53
CA SER A 571 -6.57 -1.84 12.36
C SER A 571 -5.33 -1.20 13.02
N ILE A 572 -5.47 0.02 13.52
CA ILE A 572 -4.42 0.75 14.25
C ILE A 572 -4.22 0.16 15.64
N LEU A 573 -3.07 0.43 16.25
CA LEU A 573 -2.87 0.15 17.67
C LEU A 573 -3.42 1.32 18.50
N VAL A 574 -4.29 1.00 19.44
CA VAL A 574 -4.82 1.97 20.41
C VAL A 574 -4.31 1.62 21.79
N PRO A 575 -4.04 2.64 22.64
CA PRO A 575 -3.53 2.45 24.01
C PRO A 575 -4.42 1.54 24.86
#